data_4ccb2c276e221f04f77a948e16a4ce0f
#
_entry.id   4ccb2c276e221f04f77a948e16a4ce0f
#
_cell.length_a   1.000
_cell.length_b   1.000
_cell.length_c   1.000
_cell.angle_alpha   90.00
_cell.angle_beta   90.00
_cell.angle_gamma   90.00
#
_symmetry.space_group_name_H-M   'P 1'
#
loop_
_entity.id
_entity.type
_entity.pdbx_description
1 polymer ?
#
loop_
_entity_poly.entity_id
_entity_poly.type
_entity_poly.pdbx_seq_one_letter_code
_entity_poly.pdbx_strand_id
1 'polypeptide(L)'
;IAELFKAVGYTAMTPGNHDFNYGYAHLAELGTDSGTPVLSCNVLYEDTEQPVFTPSVGLSVQGFRVGLIGVTSPDIYGDTAPSNVEGLVFADPAEYVQKEIDRLHGEGCTVIIVLAHMGDSPELSWTSERLVSETTGIDVVIDGHTHDAENRLVDWKDGEGQALCVQTGAYFENVGVLTLTVDRETGRPVDLSTDCEVLVSASQAQELEEDAGVAGLVEGIEQRQSAILGNVIASSPQEAAYSWEAVRCGQTAVGTVVCDAYLAETGADLACENAGGIRGGLPEGDVTSGDVIGVAPFGNYVVTKEVTGQTILDMLETSLSLGLRNQAAWDAGEETAWPEESGSFLQWSGISVTWDPDAADGSRVVEVRVGKRVLDP
;
A
#
# COMPACT_ATOMS: atom_id res chain seq x y z
N ILE A 1 3.63 -3.07 -16.64
CA ILE A 1 4.01 -3.91 -15.48
C ILE A 1 4.20 -5.36 -15.91
N ALA A 2 3.22 -6.04 -16.56
CA ALA A 2 3.32 -7.44 -16.95
C ALA A 2 4.58 -7.76 -17.79
N GLU A 3 4.93 -6.91 -18.77
CA GLU A 3 6.16 -7.05 -19.56
C GLU A 3 7.44 -7.02 -18.70
N LEU A 4 7.48 -6.16 -17.68
CA LEU A 4 8.61 -6.06 -16.75
C LEU A 4 8.70 -7.27 -15.83
N PHE A 5 7.59 -7.73 -15.25
CA PHE A 5 7.56 -8.92 -14.41
C PHE A 5 8.06 -10.16 -15.18
N LYS A 6 7.64 -10.28 -16.44
CA LYS A 6 8.11 -11.35 -17.32
C LYS A 6 9.60 -11.26 -17.63
N ALA A 7 10.11 -10.03 -17.90
CA ALA A 7 11.53 -9.81 -18.21
C ALA A 7 12.43 -10.06 -17.02
N VAL A 8 12.01 -9.62 -15.80
CA VAL A 8 12.74 -9.84 -14.55
C VAL A 8 12.64 -11.29 -14.08
N GLY A 9 11.56 -12.00 -14.44
CA GLY A 9 11.34 -13.40 -14.10
C GLY A 9 10.82 -13.61 -12.69
N TYR A 10 9.84 -12.83 -12.26
CA TYR A 10 9.18 -13.04 -10.98
C TYR A 10 8.60 -14.44 -10.85
N THR A 11 8.87 -15.10 -9.73
CA THR A 11 8.40 -16.46 -9.45
C THR A 11 6.94 -16.50 -8.99
N ALA A 12 6.54 -15.53 -8.18
CA ALA A 12 5.17 -15.34 -7.68
C ALA A 12 4.99 -13.91 -7.16
N MET A 13 3.75 -13.49 -6.99
CA MET A 13 3.36 -12.27 -6.29
C MET A 13 2.12 -12.51 -5.44
N THR A 14 1.90 -11.69 -4.41
CA THR A 14 0.64 -11.60 -3.66
C THR A 14 0.04 -10.22 -3.87
N PRO A 15 -1.30 -10.09 -3.95
CA PRO A 15 -1.94 -8.80 -4.15
C PRO A 15 -2.02 -7.98 -2.87
N GLY A 16 -1.71 -6.69 -3.00
CA GLY A 16 -2.01 -5.67 -2.01
C GLY A 16 -3.29 -4.90 -2.33
N ASN A 17 -3.65 -3.94 -1.45
CA ASN A 17 -4.85 -3.12 -1.61
C ASN A 17 -4.90 -2.36 -2.95
N HIS A 18 -3.79 -1.81 -3.39
CA HIS A 18 -3.72 -1.06 -4.65
C HIS A 18 -3.75 -1.93 -5.91
N ASP A 19 -3.48 -3.22 -5.82
CA ASP A 19 -3.62 -4.13 -6.95
C ASP A 19 -5.08 -4.34 -7.35
N PHE A 20 -6.02 -4.08 -6.45
CA PHE A 20 -7.46 -4.11 -6.74
C PHE A 20 -8.01 -2.80 -7.33
N ASN A 21 -7.21 -1.73 -7.50
CA ASN A 21 -7.69 -0.43 -7.98
C ASN A 21 -8.39 -0.48 -9.35
N TYR A 22 -8.07 -1.46 -10.18
CA TYR A 22 -8.71 -1.70 -11.48
C TYR A 22 -9.54 -2.98 -11.52
N GLY A 23 -9.87 -3.52 -10.34
CA GLY A 23 -10.64 -4.74 -10.17
C GLY A 23 -9.80 -6.02 -10.25
N TYR A 24 -10.27 -7.06 -9.56
CA TYR A 24 -9.56 -8.34 -9.45
C TYR A 24 -9.41 -9.08 -10.78
N ALA A 25 -10.35 -8.89 -11.72
CA ALA A 25 -10.29 -9.53 -13.04
C ALA A 25 -9.09 -9.02 -13.85
N HIS A 26 -8.84 -7.70 -13.81
CA HIS A 26 -7.67 -7.11 -14.46
C HIS A 26 -6.35 -7.58 -13.82
N LEU A 27 -6.30 -7.68 -12.50
CA LEU A 27 -5.14 -8.24 -11.80
C LEU A 27 -4.84 -9.69 -12.25
N ALA A 28 -5.87 -10.53 -12.37
CA ALA A 28 -5.71 -11.89 -12.84
C ALA A 28 -5.20 -11.97 -14.30
N GLU A 29 -5.65 -11.06 -15.18
CA GLU A 29 -5.13 -10.90 -16.54
C GLU A 29 -3.64 -10.52 -16.53
N LEU A 30 -3.23 -9.54 -15.72
CA LEU A 30 -1.82 -9.14 -15.58
C LEU A 30 -0.93 -10.29 -15.10
N GLY A 31 -1.40 -11.10 -14.15
CA GLY A 31 -0.72 -12.33 -13.72
C GLY A 31 -0.53 -13.32 -14.86
N THR A 32 -1.57 -13.52 -15.66
CA THR A 32 -1.52 -14.41 -16.84
C THR A 32 -0.56 -13.89 -17.90
N ASP A 33 -0.63 -12.60 -18.24
CA ASP A 33 0.20 -11.96 -19.26
C ASP A 33 1.68 -11.93 -18.89
N SER A 34 1.98 -11.72 -17.61
CA SER A 34 3.36 -11.76 -17.10
C SER A 34 3.92 -13.16 -16.97
N GLY A 35 3.06 -14.18 -16.89
CA GLY A 35 3.43 -15.54 -16.53
C GLY A 35 3.85 -15.67 -15.05
N THR A 36 3.54 -14.67 -14.23
CA THR A 36 3.80 -14.65 -12.78
C THR A 36 2.49 -14.99 -12.05
N PRO A 37 2.40 -16.13 -11.35
CA PRO A 37 1.19 -16.47 -10.61
C PRO A 37 0.91 -15.45 -9.52
N VAL A 38 -0.32 -14.95 -9.49
CA VAL A 38 -0.87 -14.17 -8.38
C VAL A 38 -1.34 -15.17 -7.32
N LEU A 39 -0.79 -15.10 -6.12
CA LEU A 39 -1.10 -16.02 -5.03
C LEU A 39 -1.95 -15.31 -3.97
N SER A 40 -3.10 -15.91 -3.64
CA SER A 40 -3.85 -15.55 -2.42
C SER A 40 -4.78 -16.70 -2.03
N CYS A 41 -4.62 -17.23 -0.84
CA CYS A 41 -5.41 -18.37 -0.36
C CYS A 41 -6.74 -17.95 0.25
N ASN A 42 -6.89 -16.69 0.66
CA ASN A 42 -8.03 -16.19 1.42
C ASN A 42 -8.93 -15.18 0.70
N VAL A 43 -8.63 -14.85 -0.55
CA VAL A 43 -9.56 -14.07 -1.41
C VAL A 43 -10.45 -15.04 -2.18
N LEU A 44 -11.75 -15.02 -1.87
CA LEU A 44 -12.71 -16.02 -2.36
C LEU A 44 -13.83 -15.32 -3.12
N TYR A 45 -14.45 -16.05 -4.06
CA TYR A 45 -15.75 -15.65 -4.60
C TYR A 45 -16.85 -15.85 -3.56
N GLU A 46 -17.68 -14.83 -3.32
CA GLU A 46 -18.75 -14.85 -2.33
C GLU A 46 -19.78 -15.97 -2.56
N ASP A 47 -20.09 -16.26 -3.81
CA ASP A 47 -21.14 -17.22 -4.20
C ASP A 47 -20.67 -18.69 -4.17
N THR A 48 -19.38 -18.95 -4.35
CA THR A 48 -18.83 -20.31 -4.49
C THR A 48 -17.85 -20.69 -3.40
N GLU A 49 -17.37 -19.72 -2.62
CA GLU A 49 -16.28 -19.87 -1.64
C GLU A 49 -14.99 -20.47 -2.26
N GLN A 50 -14.85 -20.39 -3.59
CA GLN A 50 -13.65 -20.83 -4.25
C GLN A 50 -12.62 -19.70 -4.31
N PRO A 51 -11.31 -20.01 -4.21
CA PRO A 51 -10.26 -19.00 -4.34
C PRO A 51 -10.31 -18.29 -5.69
N VAL A 52 -10.16 -16.96 -5.65
CA VAL A 52 -10.07 -16.12 -6.86
C VAL A 52 -8.72 -16.27 -7.54
N PHE A 53 -7.68 -16.42 -6.74
CA PHE A 53 -6.30 -16.59 -7.20
C PHE A 53 -5.78 -17.98 -6.84
N THR A 54 -4.59 -18.33 -7.34
CA THR A 54 -3.91 -19.57 -6.93
C THR A 54 -3.53 -19.46 -5.44
N PRO A 55 -3.98 -20.38 -4.55
CA PRO A 55 -3.69 -20.26 -3.12
C PRO A 55 -2.21 -20.34 -2.79
N SER A 56 -1.51 -21.27 -3.42
CA SER A 56 -0.09 -21.53 -3.16
C SER A 56 0.54 -22.33 -4.29
N VAL A 57 1.88 -22.38 -4.35
CA VAL A 57 2.66 -23.18 -5.29
C VAL A 57 3.79 -23.92 -4.58
N GLY A 58 4.06 -25.16 -5.01
CA GLY A 58 5.21 -25.94 -4.57
C GLY A 58 6.35 -25.86 -5.58
N LEU A 59 7.53 -25.43 -5.14
CA LEU A 59 8.72 -25.28 -5.95
C LEU A 59 9.77 -26.36 -5.60
N SER A 60 10.65 -26.65 -6.55
CA SER A 60 11.84 -27.46 -6.29
C SER A 60 13.08 -26.60 -6.44
N VAL A 61 13.78 -26.34 -5.33
CA VAL A 61 14.95 -25.47 -5.27
C VAL A 61 16.12 -26.29 -4.77
N GLN A 62 17.13 -26.49 -5.60
CA GLN A 62 18.34 -27.27 -5.26
C GLN A 62 18.06 -28.68 -4.67
N GLY A 63 16.93 -29.28 -5.04
CA GLY A 63 16.51 -30.62 -4.57
C GLY A 63 15.63 -30.61 -3.33
N PHE A 64 15.38 -29.44 -2.73
CA PHE A 64 14.40 -29.25 -1.66
C PHE A 64 13.05 -28.82 -2.21
N ARG A 65 11.98 -29.13 -1.47
CA ARG A 65 10.61 -28.70 -1.78
C ARG A 65 10.25 -27.49 -0.94
N VAL A 66 9.96 -26.38 -1.60
CA VAL A 66 9.59 -25.08 -0.96
C VAL A 66 8.16 -24.79 -1.33
N GLY A 67 7.31 -24.52 -0.35
CA GLY A 67 5.95 -24.02 -0.53
C GLY A 67 5.92 -22.49 -0.48
N LEU A 68 5.30 -21.87 -1.48
CA LEU A 68 4.95 -20.45 -1.44
C LEU A 68 3.43 -20.32 -1.28
N ILE A 69 2.97 -19.60 -0.27
CA ILE A 69 1.56 -19.32 0.00
C ILE A 69 1.35 -17.81 -0.16
N GLY A 70 0.30 -17.39 -0.86
CA GLY A 70 -0.10 -15.99 -0.88
C GLY A 70 -1.21 -15.72 0.13
N VAL A 71 -1.18 -14.57 0.78
CA VAL A 71 -2.23 -14.13 1.71
C VAL A 71 -2.43 -12.62 1.62
N THR A 72 -3.68 -12.20 1.70
CA THR A 72 -4.11 -10.81 1.51
C THR A 72 -4.87 -10.35 2.76
N SER A 73 -4.57 -9.14 3.29
CA SER A 73 -5.26 -8.62 4.47
C SER A 73 -6.76 -8.42 4.20
N PRO A 74 -7.64 -8.81 5.13
CA PRO A 74 -9.05 -8.42 5.08
C PRO A 74 -9.30 -6.92 5.20
N ASP A 75 -8.35 -6.14 5.72
CA ASP A 75 -8.45 -4.69 5.89
C ASP A 75 -8.54 -3.95 4.53
N ILE A 76 -8.16 -4.62 3.43
CA ILE A 76 -8.29 -4.12 2.05
C ILE A 76 -9.71 -3.63 1.69
N TYR A 77 -10.75 -4.14 2.33
CA TYR A 77 -12.11 -3.60 2.14
C TYR A 77 -12.24 -2.11 2.42
N GLY A 78 -11.43 -1.58 3.36
CA GLY A 78 -11.36 -0.16 3.70
C GLY A 78 -10.49 0.65 2.74
N ASP A 79 -9.55 0.00 2.06
CA ASP A 79 -8.44 0.63 1.35
C ASP A 79 -8.59 0.59 -0.18
N THR A 80 -9.68 0.06 -0.69
CA THR A 80 -9.99 0.06 -2.13
C THR A 80 -11.46 0.43 -2.38
N ALA A 81 -11.79 0.85 -3.60
CA ALA A 81 -13.16 1.15 -3.95
C ALA A 81 -14.04 -0.12 -3.86
N PRO A 82 -15.18 -0.09 -3.15
CA PRO A 82 -16.03 -1.27 -2.96
C PRO A 82 -16.44 -1.97 -4.26
N SER A 83 -16.62 -1.22 -5.35
CA SER A 83 -16.95 -1.77 -6.68
C SER A 83 -15.84 -2.66 -7.25
N ASN A 84 -14.59 -2.50 -6.82
CA ASN A 84 -13.45 -3.23 -7.33
C ASN A 84 -13.30 -4.61 -6.70
N VAL A 85 -13.95 -4.82 -5.57
CA VAL A 85 -13.97 -6.06 -4.78
C VAL A 85 -15.38 -6.62 -4.60
N GLU A 86 -16.36 -6.12 -5.36
CA GLU A 86 -17.74 -6.62 -5.33
C GLU A 86 -17.79 -8.12 -5.66
N GLY A 87 -18.50 -8.89 -4.85
CA GLY A 87 -18.61 -10.34 -4.98
C GLY A 87 -17.41 -11.13 -4.46
N LEU A 88 -16.49 -10.46 -3.76
CA LEU A 88 -15.35 -11.09 -3.09
C LEU A 88 -15.53 -11.11 -1.57
N VAL A 89 -14.95 -12.13 -0.95
CA VAL A 89 -14.77 -12.25 0.50
C VAL A 89 -13.29 -12.39 0.79
N PHE A 90 -12.78 -11.59 1.71
CA PHE A 90 -11.46 -11.75 2.29
C PHE A 90 -11.62 -12.55 3.60
N ALA A 91 -11.37 -13.85 3.50
CA ALA A 91 -11.58 -14.79 4.59
C ALA A 91 -10.48 -14.70 5.66
N ASP A 92 -10.66 -15.39 6.78
CA ASP A 92 -9.70 -15.45 7.87
C ASP A 92 -8.32 -15.92 7.39
N PRO A 93 -7.27 -15.09 7.48
CA PRO A 93 -5.94 -15.43 6.97
C PRO A 93 -5.34 -16.66 7.64
N ALA A 94 -5.46 -16.80 8.97
CA ALA A 94 -4.82 -17.90 9.69
C ALA A 94 -5.45 -19.25 9.33
N GLU A 95 -6.77 -19.30 9.18
CA GLU A 95 -7.47 -20.53 8.79
C GLU A 95 -7.01 -21.01 7.41
N TYR A 96 -6.96 -20.11 6.43
CA TYR A 96 -6.65 -20.47 5.05
C TYR A 96 -5.15 -20.73 4.84
N VAL A 97 -4.27 -19.97 5.48
CA VAL A 97 -2.83 -20.22 5.46
C VAL A 97 -2.50 -21.57 6.10
N GLN A 98 -3.11 -21.91 7.27
CA GLN A 98 -2.88 -23.21 7.89
C GLN A 98 -3.32 -24.39 7.00
N LYS A 99 -4.43 -24.26 6.31
CA LYS A 99 -4.88 -25.29 5.34
C LYS A 99 -3.84 -25.52 4.23
N GLU A 100 -3.25 -24.44 3.72
CA GLU A 100 -2.24 -24.52 2.66
C GLU A 100 -0.90 -25.08 3.19
N ILE A 101 -0.50 -24.72 4.43
CA ILE A 101 0.67 -25.32 5.11
C ILE A 101 0.51 -26.83 5.19
N ASP A 102 -0.63 -27.30 5.71
CA ASP A 102 -0.90 -28.73 5.91
C ASP A 102 -0.89 -29.48 4.57
N ARG A 103 -1.47 -28.87 3.52
CA ARG A 103 -1.48 -29.42 2.15
C ARG A 103 -0.07 -29.52 1.58
N LEU A 104 0.72 -28.44 1.67
CA LEU A 104 2.07 -28.39 1.12
C LEU A 104 3.03 -29.33 1.86
N HIS A 105 2.92 -29.46 3.18
CA HIS A 105 3.64 -30.48 3.95
C HIS A 105 3.26 -31.89 3.49
N GLY A 106 1.96 -32.15 3.22
CA GLY A 106 1.48 -33.41 2.67
C GLY A 106 2.05 -33.71 1.25
N GLU A 107 2.41 -32.69 0.49
CA GLU A 107 3.09 -32.77 -0.81
C GLU A 107 4.63 -32.84 -0.70
N GLY A 108 5.17 -32.83 0.53
CA GLY A 108 6.59 -32.95 0.83
C GLY A 108 7.37 -31.64 0.81
N CYS A 109 6.69 -30.49 0.87
CA CYS A 109 7.37 -29.22 1.11
C CYS A 109 7.90 -29.19 2.56
N THR A 110 9.16 -28.82 2.74
CA THR A 110 9.83 -28.78 4.04
C THR A 110 10.20 -27.36 4.45
N VAL A 111 10.06 -26.40 3.55
CA VAL A 111 10.19 -24.96 3.78
C VAL A 111 8.91 -24.30 3.33
N ILE A 112 8.32 -23.48 4.19
CA ILE A 112 7.10 -22.72 3.90
C ILE A 112 7.39 -21.22 3.98
N ILE A 113 7.18 -20.54 2.86
CA ILE A 113 7.30 -19.08 2.73
C ILE A 113 5.91 -18.51 2.44
N VAL A 114 5.47 -17.56 3.23
CA VAL A 114 4.23 -16.82 3.01
C VAL A 114 4.57 -15.48 2.37
N LEU A 115 3.95 -15.20 1.22
CA LEU A 115 3.94 -13.87 0.62
C LEU A 115 2.70 -13.15 1.15
N ALA A 116 2.88 -12.07 1.87
CA ALA A 116 1.82 -11.34 2.56
C ALA A 116 1.74 -9.88 2.10
N HIS A 117 0.56 -9.29 2.24
CA HIS A 117 0.37 -7.84 2.22
C HIS A 117 -0.54 -7.48 3.40
N MET A 118 0.06 -7.45 4.59
CA MET A 118 -0.63 -7.31 5.87
C MET A 118 -0.11 -6.16 6.69
N GLY A 119 1.20 -5.90 6.60
CA GLY A 119 1.88 -4.92 7.43
C GLY A 119 2.02 -5.33 8.89
N ASP A 120 2.49 -4.39 9.69
CA ASP A 120 2.79 -4.59 11.11
C ASP A 120 2.47 -3.36 11.98
N SER A 121 1.34 -2.73 11.71
CA SER A 121 0.82 -1.68 12.59
C SER A 121 -0.17 -2.26 13.60
N PRO A 122 -0.12 -1.84 14.89
CA PRO A 122 -1.05 -2.30 15.92
C PRO A 122 -2.51 -1.88 15.67
N GLU A 123 -2.76 -1.00 14.72
CA GLU A 123 -4.10 -0.52 14.34
C GLU A 123 -4.77 -1.41 13.30
N LEU A 124 -3.97 -2.26 12.60
CA LEU A 124 -4.49 -3.24 11.65
C LEU A 124 -5.20 -4.38 12.36
N SER A 125 -6.26 -4.88 11.76
CA SER A 125 -6.96 -6.05 12.29
C SER A 125 -6.15 -7.34 12.08
N TRP A 126 -5.30 -7.38 11.05
CA TRP A 126 -4.39 -8.47 10.74
C TRP A 126 -2.99 -7.94 10.44
N THR A 127 -2.00 -8.54 11.11
CA THR A 127 -0.57 -8.29 10.89
C THR A 127 0.16 -9.61 10.61
N SER A 128 1.37 -9.53 10.08
CA SER A 128 2.24 -10.71 9.93
C SER A 128 2.54 -11.38 11.26
N GLU A 129 2.73 -10.60 12.34
CA GLU A 129 2.92 -11.13 13.69
C GLU A 129 1.70 -11.93 14.16
N ARG A 130 0.49 -11.38 13.98
CA ARG A 130 -0.74 -12.07 14.32
C ARG A 130 -0.89 -13.35 13.50
N LEU A 131 -0.65 -13.31 12.19
CA LEU A 131 -0.74 -14.48 11.32
C LEU A 131 0.16 -15.62 11.83
N VAL A 132 1.43 -15.34 12.15
CA VAL A 132 2.38 -16.33 12.65
C VAL A 132 1.95 -16.87 14.02
N SER A 133 1.52 -15.98 14.93
CA SER A 133 1.09 -16.39 16.28
C SER A 133 -0.21 -17.19 16.30
N GLU A 134 -0.99 -17.17 15.22
CA GLU A 134 -2.22 -17.96 15.07
C GLU A 134 -2.05 -19.21 14.19
N THR A 135 -0.85 -19.45 13.61
CA THR A 135 -0.54 -20.59 12.74
C THR A 135 0.67 -21.37 13.25
N THR A 136 0.98 -22.49 12.59
CA THR A 136 2.15 -23.32 12.90
C THR A 136 2.80 -23.79 11.59
N GLY A 137 4.11 -23.69 11.49
CA GLY A 137 4.87 -24.24 10.35
C GLY A 137 5.18 -23.23 9.23
N ILE A 138 5.03 -21.93 9.48
CA ILE A 138 5.60 -20.88 8.62
C ILE A 138 7.08 -20.72 8.98
N ASP A 139 7.96 -20.76 7.98
CA ASP A 139 9.39 -20.47 8.19
C ASP A 139 9.68 -18.98 7.95
N VAL A 140 9.09 -18.40 6.90
CA VAL A 140 9.29 -16.99 6.52
C VAL A 140 7.99 -16.34 6.09
N VAL A 141 7.80 -15.09 6.49
CA VAL A 141 6.81 -14.17 5.91
C VAL A 141 7.54 -13.04 5.20
N ILE A 142 7.29 -12.87 3.91
CA ILE A 142 7.73 -11.71 3.12
C ILE A 142 6.51 -10.81 2.98
N ASP A 143 6.53 -9.67 3.65
CA ASP A 143 5.40 -8.78 3.82
C ASP A 143 5.58 -7.43 3.13
N GLY A 144 4.56 -6.59 3.17
CA GLY A 144 4.49 -5.21 2.72
C GLY A 144 3.34 -4.49 3.41
N HIS A 145 2.82 -3.41 2.84
CA HIS A 145 1.68 -2.60 3.26
C HIS A 145 2.05 -1.37 4.10
N THR A 146 2.71 -1.53 5.24
CA THR A 146 3.08 -0.42 6.12
C THR A 146 4.32 0.35 5.66
N HIS A 147 5.01 -0.12 4.61
CA HIS A 147 6.21 0.48 4.05
C HIS A 147 7.45 0.45 4.95
N ASP A 148 7.41 -0.34 6.01
CA ASP A 148 8.53 -0.47 6.94
C ASP A 148 9.69 -1.28 6.33
N ALA A 149 10.91 -0.99 6.77
CA ALA A 149 12.11 -1.76 6.42
C ALA A 149 12.62 -2.46 7.68
N GLU A 150 12.06 -3.62 7.97
CA GLU A 150 12.34 -4.33 9.21
C GLU A 150 12.35 -5.85 9.06
N ASN A 151 12.96 -6.52 10.04
CA ASN A 151 12.91 -7.96 10.19
C ASN A 151 12.76 -8.34 11.67
N ARG A 152 12.03 -9.41 11.95
CA ARG A 152 11.84 -9.93 13.30
C ARG A 152 11.48 -11.40 13.32
N LEU A 153 11.78 -12.07 14.43
CA LEU A 153 11.33 -13.43 14.70
C LEU A 153 10.04 -13.42 15.51
N VAL A 154 9.09 -14.24 15.12
CA VAL A 154 7.78 -14.38 15.76
C VAL A 154 7.53 -15.85 16.08
N ASP A 155 7.09 -16.14 17.29
CA ASP A 155 6.77 -17.49 17.75
C ASP A 155 5.49 -18.01 17.07
N TRP A 156 5.48 -19.29 16.67
CA TRP A 156 4.29 -19.99 16.21
C TRP A 156 3.26 -20.15 17.33
N LYS A 157 2.02 -20.41 16.94
CA LYS A 157 0.88 -20.65 17.84
C LYS A 157 1.14 -21.66 18.95
N ASP A 158 1.87 -22.74 18.68
CA ASP A 158 2.20 -23.79 19.63
C ASP A 158 3.49 -23.53 20.44
N GLY A 159 4.25 -22.49 20.06
CA GLY A 159 5.53 -22.15 20.68
C GLY A 159 6.66 -23.14 20.40
N GLU A 160 6.47 -24.08 19.45
CA GLU A 160 7.47 -25.08 19.12
C GLU A 160 8.45 -24.63 18.01
N GLY A 161 8.20 -23.46 17.41
CA GLY A 161 9.04 -22.86 16.36
C GLY A 161 8.77 -21.39 16.18
N GLN A 162 9.50 -20.80 15.21
CA GLN A 162 9.42 -19.36 14.87
C GLN A 162 9.38 -19.17 13.38
N ALA A 163 8.85 -18.03 12.94
CA ALA A 163 8.98 -17.51 11.57
C ALA A 163 9.80 -16.23 11.56
N LEU A 164 10.59 -16.04 10.51
CA LEU A 164 11.21 -14.75 10.20
C LEU A 164 10.25 -13.90 9.36
N CYS A 165 9.77 -12.79 9.90
CA CYS A 165 8.98 -11.80 9.19
C CYS A 165 9.88 -10.69 8.68
N VAL A 166 9.79 -10.34 7.37
CA VAL A 166 10.62 -9.32 6.72
C VAL A 166 9.78 -8.39 5.88
N GLN A 167 10.10 -7.10 5.92
CA GLN A 167 9.64 -6.07 4.99
C GLN A 167 10.83 -5.26 4.46
N THR A 168 10.72 -4.70 3.27
CA THR A 168 11.83 -4.02 2.57
C THR A 168 11.57 -2.55 2.27
N GLY A 169 10.62 -1.92 2.96
CA GLY A 169 10.20 -0.55 2.68
C GLY A 169 9.28 -0.44 1.48
N ALA A 170 9.34 0.68 0.77
CA ALA A 170 8.48 1.00 -0.35
C ALA A 170 9.26 1.55 -1.56
N TYR A 171 8.56 1.81 -2.67
CA TYR A 171 9.05 2.55 -3.85
C TYR A 171 10.34 2.01 -4.50
N PHE A 172 10.65 0.72 -4.31
CA PHE A 172 11.92 0.10 -4.73
C PHE A 172 13.17 0.76 -4.11
N GLU A 173 13.04 1.38 -2.95
CA GLU A 173 14.19 1.91 -2.20
C GLU A 173 15.15 0.81 -1.76
N ASN A 174 14.61 -0.39 -1.53
CA ASN A 174 15.39 -1.56 -1.16
C ASN A 174 14.95 -2.81 -1.93
N VAL A 175 15.88 -3.75 -2.06
CA VAL A 175 15.62 -5.13 -2.48
C VAL A 175 16.06 -6.06 -1.37
N GLY A 176 15.15 -6.89 -0.86
CA GLY A 176 15.46 -7.91 0.15
C GLY A 176 16.14 -9.12 -0.48
N VAL A 177 17.26 -9.56 0.11
CA VAL A 177 17.94 -10.81 -0.24
C VAL A 177 17.89 -11.72 0.96
N LEU A 178 17.04 -12.74 0.91
CA LEU A 178 16.87 -13.72 1.97
C LEU A 178 17.70 -14.98 1.67
N THR A 179 18.58 -15.35 2.59
CA THR A 179 19.38 -16.58 2.50
C THR A 179 18.96 -17.55 3.60
N LEU A 180 18.45 -18.72 3.21
CA LEU A 180 18.08 -19.78 4.14
C LEU A 180 19.09 -20.93 4.08
N THR A 181 19.64 -21.31 5.23
CA THR A 181 20.43 -22.54 5.38
C THR A 181 19.50 -23.68 5.74
N VAL A 182 19.54 -24.74 4.95
CA VAL A 182 18.63 -25.90 5.08
C VAL A 182 19.43 -27.14 5.45
N ASP A 183 18.97 -27.86 6.47
CA ASP A 183 19.54 -29.16 6.84
C ASP A 183 19.26 -30.20 5.74
N ARG A 184 20.30 -30.93 5.35
CA ARG A 184 20.20 -31.86 4.20
C ARG A 184 19.36 -33.10 4.46
N GLU A 185 19.22 -33.51 5.70
CA GLU A 185 18.50 -34.74 6.06
C GLU A 185 17.00 -34.45 6.27
N THR A 186 16.69 -33.35 6.92
CA THR A 186 15.33 -32.96 7.25
C THR A 186 14.68 -32.06 6.20
N GLY A 187 15.49 -31.34 5.42
CA GLY A 187 15.02 -30.33 4.48
C GLY A 187 14.49 -29.04 5.12
N ARG A 188 14.63 -28.88 6.45
CA ARG A 188 14.13 -27.73 7.20
C ARG A 188 15.22 -26.66 7.39
N PRO A 189 14.83 -25.38 7.50
CA PRO A 189 15.77 -24.33 7.90
C PRO A 189 16.41 -24.64 9.27
N VAL A 190 17.71 -24.39 9.39
CA VAL A 190 18.46 -24.64 10.63
C VAL A 190 18.67 -23.38 11.46
N ASP A 191 18.60 -22.22 10.85
CA ASP A 191 18.73 -20.92 11.49
C ASP A 191 17.84 -19.91 10.72
N LEU A 192 16.95 -19.25 11.44
CA LEU A 192 16.06 -18.21 10.95
C LEU A 192 16.38 -16.88 11.66
N SER A 193 17.66 -16.64 11.93
CA SER A 193 18.07 -15.36 12.53
C SER A 193 17.78 -14.18 11.58
N THR A 194 17.65 -12.99 12.14
CA THR A 194 17.50 -11.76 11.36
C THR A 194 18.69 -11.46 10.43
N ASP A 195 19.82 -12.14 10.63
CA ASP A 195 21.00 -12.06 9.75
C ASP A 195 20.81 -12.80 8.42
N CYS A 196 19.73 -13.58 8.28
CA CYS A 196 19.38 -14.22 7.01
C CYS A 196 18.94 -13.23 5.92
N GLU A 197 18.48 -12.04 6.32
CA GLU A 197 17.99 -11.00 5.44
C GLU A 197 19.05 -9.91 5.25
N VAL A 198 19.20 -9.44 4.00
CA VAL A 198 20.07 -8.32 3.63
C VAL A 198 19.29 -7.37 2.76
N LEU A 199 19.20 -6.10 3.16
CA LEU A 199 18.64 -5.03 2.34
C LEU A 199 19.71 -4.46 1.40
N VAL A 200 19.41 -4.45 0.10
CA VAL A 200 20.22 -3.79 -0.92
C VAL A 200 19.51 -2.49 -1.30
N SER A 201 19.99 -1.35 -0.83
CA SER A 201 19.40 -0.05 -1.10
C SER A 201 19.57 0.37 -2.57
N ALA A 202 18.68 1.25 -3.05
CA ALA A 202 18.78 1.82 -4.40
C ALA A 202 20.14 2.50 -4.65
N SER A 203 20.74 3.12 -3.62
CA SER A 203 22.06 3.73 -3.73
C SER A 203 23.17 2.70 -3.95
N GLN A 204 23.10 1.54 -3.32
CA GLN A 204 24.03 0.43 -3.53
C GLN A 204 23.79 -0.23 -4.89
N ALA A 205 22.54 -0.31 -5.34
CA ALA A 205 22.18 -0.84 -6.64
C ALA A 205 22.75 0.00 -7.80
N GLN A 206 22.98 1.30 -7.62
CA GLN A 206 23.62 2.17 -8.63
C GLN A 206 25.04 1.74 -9.02
N GLU A 207 25.70 0.93 -8.21
CA GLU A 207 27.03 0.36 -8.51
C GLU A 207 26.93 -0.91 -9.36
N LEU A 208 25.71 -1.46 -9.56
CA LEU A 208 25.49 -2.66 -10.37
C LEU A 208 25.35 -2.28 -11.86
N GLU A 209 25.79 -3.19 -12.73
CA GLU A 209 25.55 -3.07 -14.17
C GLU A 209 24.07 -3.32 -14.46
N GLU A 210 23.44 -2.39 -15.19
CA GLU A 210 22.05 -2.53 -15.62
C GLU A 210 21.89 -3.68 -16.62
N ASP A 211 20.83 -4.47 -16.48
CA ASP A 211 20.45 -5.43 -17.53
C ASP A 211 19.95 -4.66 -18.76
N ALA A 212 20.70 -4.75 -19.86
CA ALA A 212 20.41 -4.01 -21.08
C ALA A 212 19.04 -4.37 -21.70
N GLY A 213 18.53 -5.58 -21.47
CA GLY A 213 17.21 -6.02 -21.93
C GLY A 213 16.08 -5.33 -21.17
N VAL A 214 16.21 -5.28 -19.84
CA VAL A 214 15.23 -4.62 -18.96
C VAL A 214 15.28 -3.09 -19.17
N ALA A 215 16.48 -2.49 -19.26
CA ALA A 215 16.65 -1.06 -19.53
C ALA A 215 16.00 -0.65 -20.86
N GLY A 216 16.26 -1.41 -21.94
CA GLY A 216 15.63 -1.16 -23.24
C GLY A 216 14.10 -1.34 -23.24
N LEU A 217 13.57 -2.25 -22.40
CA LEU A 217 12.13 -2.41 -22.21
C LEU A 217 11.53 -1.20 -21.48
N VAL A 218 12.18 -0.71 -20.42
CA VAL A 218 11.76 0.50 -19.68
C VAL A 218 11.72 1.71 -20.63
N GLU A 219 12.80 1.96 -21.39
CA GLU A 219 12.85 3.05 -22.36
C GLU A 219 11.71 2.95 -23.40
N GLY A 220 11.42 1.74 -23.90
CA GLY A 220 10.32 1.49 -24.82
C GLY A 220 8.94 1.77 -24.19
N ILE A 221 8.74 1.47 -22.91
CA ILE A 221 7.52 1.78 -22.15
C ILE A 221 7.37 3.30 -22.01
N GLU A 222 8.42 3.99 -21.58
CA GLU A 222 8.45 5.45 -21.42
C GLU A 222 8.12 6.16 -22.73
N GLN A 223 8.70 5.72 -23.85
CA GLN A 223 8.39 6.27 -25.18
C GLN A 223 6.93 6.08 -25.58
N ARG A 224 6.33 4.91 -25.29
CA ARG A 224 4.89 4.68 -25.55
C ARG A 224 3.99 5.52 -24.66
N GLN A 225 4.35 5.67 -23.40
CA GLN A 225 3.60 6.46 -22.42
C GLN A 225 3.73 7.96 -22.68
N SER A 226 4.90 8.44 -23.11
CA SER A 226 5.14 9.88 -23.37
C SER A 226 4.18 10.47 -24.39
N ALA A 227 3.71 9.68 -25.35
CA ALA A 227 2.71 10.12 -26.34
C ALA A 227 1.34 10.45 -25.71
N ILE A 228 1.03 9.84 -24.54
CA ILE A 228 -0.23 10.06 -23.80
C ILE A 228 0.05 11.03 -22.64
N LEU A 229 1.06 10.72 -21.83
CA LEU A 229 1.35 11.43 -20.60
C LEU A 229 2.02 12.80 -20.84
N GLY A 230 2.78 12.94 -21.93
CA GLY A 230 3.45 14.19 -22.31
C GLY A 230 2.55 15.25 -22.96
N ASN A 231 1.24 15.00 -23.09
CA ASN A 231 0.32 15.97 -23.67
C ASN A 231 0.11 17.15 -22.72
N VAL A 232 0.55 18.35 -23.13
CA VAL A 232 0.34 19.58 -22.34
C VAL A 232 -1.12 19.96 -22.36
N ILE A 233 -1.76 20.02 -21.20
CA ILE A 233 -3.19 20.29 -21.01
C ILE A 233 -3.46 21.61 -20.30
N ALA A 234 -2.48 22.15 -19.59
CA ALA A 234 -2.61 23.40 -18.84
C ALA A 234 -1.23 24.07 -18.67
N SER A 235 -1.22 25.23 -18.03
CA SER A 235 0.02 25.89 -17.58
C SER A 235 -0.18 26.44 -16.17
N SER A 236 0.79 26.24 -15.28
CA SER A 236 0.77 26.76 -13.92
C SER A 236 1.74 27.95 -13.79
N PRO A 237 1.32 29.06 -13.16
CA PRO A 237 2.18 30.22 -12.95
C PRO A 237 3.25 30.02 -11.88
N GLN A 238 3.13 28.93 -11.10
CA GLN A 238 4.06 28.55 -10.03
C GLN A 238 3.99 27.06 -9.79
N GLU A 239 5.04 26.50 -9.21
CA GLU A 239 5.05 25.13 -8.74
C GLU A 239 4.04 24.92 -7.61
N ALA A 240 3.28 23.81 -7.65
CA ALA A 240 2.53 23.28 -6.53
C ALA A 240 3.28 22.04 -6.04
N ALA A 241 4.29 22.26 -5.20
CA ALA A 241 5.17 21.21 -4.71
C ALA A 241 4.43 20.15 -3.89
N TYR A 242 4.89 18.92 -4.01
CA TYR A 242 4.44 17.78 -3.21
C TYR A 242 5.55 17.37 -2.24
N SER A 243 5.16 17.08 -1.01
CA SER A 243 5.91 16.27 -0.04
C SER A 243 4.93 15.34 0.62
N TRP A 244 5.32 14.07 0.80
CA TRP A 244 4.50 13.05 1.44
C TRP A 244 4.11 13.46 2.86
N GLU A 245 5.03 14.09 3.59
CA GLU A 245 4.86 14.58 4.95
C GLU A 245 3.99 15.84 4.98
N ALA A 246 4.33 16.83 4.14
CA ALA A 246 3.68 18.13 4.17
C ALA A 246 2.17 18.03 3.89
N VAL A 247 1.74 17.19 2.93
CA VAL A 247 0.31 17.03 2.62
C VAL A 247 -0.47 16.38 3.76
N ARG A 248 0.21 15.65 4.67
CA ARG A 248 -0.39 14.99 5.84
C ARG A 248 -0.42 15.84 7.08
N CYS A 249 0.41 16.89 7.15
CA CYS A 249 0.54 17.74 8.32
C CYS A 249 -0.25 19.03 8.23
N GLY A 250 -0.50 19.54 7.02
CA GLY A 250 -1.15 20.82 6.84
C GLY A 250 -1.68 21.07 5.43
N GLN A 251 -2.36 22.20 5.25
CA GLN A 251 -2.85 22.62 3.95
C GLN A 251 -1.70 22.93 3.01
N THR A 252 -1.73 22.39 1.81
CA THR A 252 -0.70 22.57 0.78
C THR A 252 -1.24 23.22 -0.49
N ALA A 253 -0.32 23.76 -1.32
CA ALA A 253 -0.70 24.33 -2.61
C ALA A 253 -1.30 23.27 -3.54
N VAL A 254 -0.69 22.07 -3.62
CA VAL A 254 -1.23 20.98 -4.45
C VAL A 254 -2.59 20.50 -3.94
N GLY A 255 -2.78 20.36 -2.62
CA GLY A 255 -4.08 20.00 -2.03
C GLY A 255 -5.16 21.03 -2.34
N THR A 256 -4.80 22.33 -2.29
CA THR A 256 -5.71 23.41 -2.67
C THR A 256 -6.10 23.30 -4.15
N VAL A 257 -5.15 23.09 -5.05
CA VAL A 257 -5.43 22.96 -6.51
C VAL A 257 -6.37 21.78 -6.79
N VAL A 258 -6.14 20.63 -6.14
CA VAL A 258 -7.03 19.46 -6.28
C VAL A 258 -8.44 19.79 -5.83
N CYS A 259 -8.60 20.36 -4.64
CA CYS A 259 -9.92 20.73 -4.11
C CYS A 259 -10.58 21.85 -4.93
N ASP A 260 -9.83 22.82 -5.45
CA ASP A 260 -10.34 23.86 -6.35
C ASP A 260 -10.87 23.27 -7.66
N ALA A 261 -10.20 22.24 -8.19
CA ALA A 261 -10.67 21.54 -9.39
C ALA A 261 -12.02 20.83 -9.11
N TYR A 262 -12.19 20.22 -7.94
CA TYR A 262 -13.47 19.62 -7.53
C TYR A 262 -14.58 20.66 -7.41
N LEU A 263 -14.30 21.84 -6.85
CA LEU A 263 -15.26 22.94 -6.79
C LEU A 263 -15.65 23.45 -8.17
N ALA A 264 -14.67 23.58 -9.06
CA ALA A 264 -14.91 24.05 -10.42
C ALA A 264 -15.80 23.10 -11.22
N GLU A 265 -15.64 21.79 -11.04
CA GLU A 265 -16.41 20.77 -11.73
C GLU A 265 -17.80 20.60 -11.14
N THR A 266 -17.94 20.62 -9.82
CA THR A 266 -19.19 20.28 -9.13
C THR A 266 -20.07 21.48 -8.81
N GLY A 267 -19.47 22.66 -8.65
CA GLY A 267 -20.15 23.85 -8.15
C GLY A 267 -20.57 23.75 -6.67
N ALA A 268 -19.96 22.84 -5.91
CA ALA A 268 -20.20 22.68 -4.47
C ALA A 268 -19.73 23.91 -3.68
N ASP A 269 -20.19 24.07 -2.44
CA ASP A 269 -19.81 25.20 -1.57
C ASP A 269 -18.38 25.06 -1.04
N LEU A 270 -17.94 23.83 -0.82
CA LEU A 270 -16.60 23.46 -0.35
C LEU A 270 -16.20 22.09 -0.89
N ALA A 271 -14.92 21.80 -0.89
CA ALA A 271 -14.38 20.50 -1.27
C ALA A 271 -13.26 20.06 -0.32
N CYS A 272 -13.10 18.76 -0.18
CA CYS A 272 -11.96 18.17 0.52
C CYS A 272 -11.43 16.94 -0.20
N GLU A 273 -10.16 16.66 0.01
CA GLU A 273 -9.47 15.45 -0.43
C GLU A 273 -8.58 14.94 0.71
N ASN A 274 -8.54 13.65 0.92
CA ASN A 274 -7.62 13.08 1.90
C ASN A 274 -6.17 13.11 1.38
N ALA A 275 -5.23 13.39 2.26
CA ALA A 275 -3.82 13.54 1.93
C ALA A 275 -3.24 12.31 1.22
N GLY A 276 -3.70 11.11 1.61
CA GLY A 276 -3.32 9.85 0.97
C GLY A 276 -3.76 9.73 -0.50
N GLY A 277 -4.75 10.49 -0.94
CA GLY A 277 -5.19 10.58 -2.33
C GLY A 277 -4.28 11.41 -3.23
N ILE A 278 -3.41 12.25 -2.65
CA ILE A 278 -2.49 13.14 -3.37
C ILE A 278 -1.09 12.52 -3.38
N ARG A 279 -0.54 12.24 -4.55
CA ARG A 279 0.69 11.47 -4.73
C ARG A 279 1.78 12.18 -5.52
N GLY A 280 1.54 13.40 -5.98
CA GLY A 280 2.49 14.20 -6.77
C GLY A 280 2.21 15.68 -6.70
N GLY A 281 3.10 16.48 -7.28
CA GLY A 281 2.97 17.93 -7.41
C GLY A 281 2.72 18.34 -8.87
N LEU A 282 2.51 19.65 -9.09
CA LEU A 282 2.42 20.23 -10.42
C LEU A 282 3.62 21.14 -10.65
N PRO A 283 4.27 21.09 -11.82
CA PRO A 283 5.40 21.97 -12.14
C PRO A 283 4.95 23.42 -12.40
N GLU A 284 5.89 24.36 -12.29
CA GLU A 284 5.74 25.68 -12.90
C GLU A 284 5.87 25.56 -14.43
N GLY A 285 5.06 26.27 -15.19
CA GLY A 285 5.04 26.22 -16.65
C GLY A 285 4.03 25.23 -17.18
N ASP A 286 4.43 24.47 -18.21
CA ASP A 286 3.56 23.49 -18.85
C ASP A 286 3.20 22.34 -17.90
N VAL A 287 1.91 22.05 -17.82
CA VAL A 287 1.35 20.94 -17.05
C VAL A 287 0.82 19.89 -18.03
N THR A 288 1.31 18.68 -17.90
CA THR A 288 0.95 17.56 -18.77
C THR A 288 -0.17 16.70 -18.17
N SER A 289 -0.79 15.86 -18.98
CA SER A 289 -1.73 14.84 -18.48
C SER A 289 -1.04 13.86 -17.53
N GLY A 290 0.25 13.58 -17.72
CA GLY A 290 1.06 12.75 -16.82
C GLY A 290 1.21 13.37 -15.44
N ASP A 291 1.45 14.68 -15.35
CA ASP A 291 1.56 15.38 -14.08
C ASP A 291 0.23 15.27 -13.28
N VAL A 292 -0.91 15.48 -13.95
CA VAL A 292 -2.23 15.37 -13.29
C VAL A 292 -2.52 13.94 -12.82
N ILE A 293 -2.20 12.93 -13.64
CA ILE A 293 -2.32 11.52 -13.26
C ILE A 293 -1.39 11.21 -12.07
N GLY A 294 -0.18 11.78 -12.06
CA GLY A 294 0.77 11.63 -10.96
C GLY A 294 0.27 12.23 -9.65
N VAL A 295 -0.50 13.33 -9.70
CA VAL A 295 -1.13 13.94 -8.52
C VAL A 295 -2.23 13.04 -7.95
N ALA A 296 -3.12 12.48 -8.78
CA ALA A 296 -4.27 11.68 -8.38
C ALA A 296 -4.34 10.36 -9.19
N PRO A 297 -3.47 9.38 -8.89
CA PRO A 297 -3.32 8.16 -9.71
C PRO A 297 -4.43 7.12 -9.51
N PHE A 298 -5.23 7.28 -8.47
CA PHE A 298 -6.31 6.36 -8.13
C PHE A 298 -7.54 6.69 -8.97
N GLY A 299 -8.15 5.76 -9.66
CA GLY A 299 -9.34 5.97 -10.49
C GLY A 299 -10.62 6.33 -9.69
N ASN A 300 -10.50 7.20 -8.69
CA ASN A 300 -11.59 7.63 -7.82
C ASN A 300 -12.58 8.55 -8.54
N TYR A 301 -13.81 8.60 -8.04
CA TYR A 301 -14.88 9.48 -8.53
C TYR A 301 -15.07 10.65 -7.57
N VAL A 302 -15.27 11.85 -8.13
CA VAL A 302 -15.71 12.99 -7.36
C VAL A 302 -17.19 12.79 -7.00
N VAL A 303 -17.51 12.84 -5.71
CA VAL A 303 -18.89 12.73 -5.22
C VAL A 303 -19.30 14.01 -4.51
N THR A 304 -20.60 14.35 -4.61
CA THR A 304 -21.19 15.49 -3.89
C THR A 304 -22.20 14.98 -2.87
N LYS A 305 -22.23 15.60 -1.70
CA LYS A 305 -23.15 15.26 -0.62
C LYS A 305 -23.58 16.52 0.13
N GLU A 306 -24.85 16.59 0.48
CA GLU A 306 -25.33 17.59 1.43
C GLU A 306 -25.01 17.13 2.86
N VAL A 307 -24.36 18.01 3.62
CA VAL A 307 -23.98 17.75 5.00
C VAL A 307 -24.31 18.93 5.90
N THR A 308 -24.42 18.70 7.20
CA THR A 308 -24.65 19.77 8.19
C THR A 308 -23.35 20.51 8.50
N GLY A 309 -23.45 21.72 9.04
CA GLY A 309 -22.30 22.44 9.56
C GLY A 309 -21.57 21.67 10.66
N GLN A 310 -22.33 20.94 11.50
CA GLN A 310 -21.72 20.08 12.54
C GLN A 310 -20.84 18.97 11.93
N THR A 311 -21.29 18.35 10.85
CA THR A 311 -20.46 17.34 10.15
C THR A 311 -19.13 17.92 9.69
N ILE A 312 -19.14 19.15 9.13
CA ILE A 312 -17.89 19.82 8.72
C ILE A 312 -17.00 20.14 9.90
N LEU A 313 -17.57 20.59 11.02
CA LEU A 313 -16.81 20.84 12.25
C LEU A 313 -16.14 19.54 12.78
N ASP A 314 -16.89 18.44 12.82
CA ASP A 314 -16.38 17.14 13.29
C ASP A 314 -15.25 16.64 12.38
N MET A 315 -15.38 16.77 11.06
CA MET A 315 -14.33 16.43 10.08
C MET A 315 -13.07 17.28 10.29
N LEU A 316 -13.23 18.59 10.51
CA LEU A 316 -12.11 19.51 10.75
C LEU A 316 -11.41 19.18 12.06
N GLU A 317 -12.13 18.96 13.15
CA GLU A 317 -11.55 18.60 14.45
C GLU A 317 -10.74 17.33 14.37
N THR A 318 -11.28 16.28 13.71
CA THR A 318 -10.57 15.02 13.51
C THR A 318 -9.32 15.22 12.66
N SER A 319 -9.44 15.94 11.55
CA SER A 319 -8.32 16.21 10.63
C SER A 319 -7.22 17.03 11.28
N LEU A 320 -7.56 18.09 12.04
CA LEU A 320 -6.57 18.93 12.73
C LEU A 320 -5.83 18.16 13.84
N SER A 321 -6.56 17.34 14.61
CA SER A 321 -5.94 16.47 15.62
C SER A 321 -4.97 15.47 15.00
N LEU A 322 -5.33 14.89 13.85
CA LEU A 322 -4.45 14.00 13.09
C LEU A 322 -3.24 14.76 12.54
N GLY A 323 -3.45 15.95 11.94
CA GLY A 323 -2.35 16.77 11.42
C GLY A 323 -1.30 17.12 12.47
N LEU A 324 -1.70 17.38 13.72
CA LEU A 324 -0.76 17.60 14.83
C LEU A 324 0.02 16.34 15.20
N ARG A 325 -0.62 15.15 15.20
CA ARG A 325 0.08 13.88 15.44
C ARG A 325 1.07 13.58 14.31
N ASN A 326 0.66 13.81 13.07
CA ASN A 326 1.52 13.65 11.90
C ASN A 326 2.73 14.60 11.97
N GLN A 327 2.51 15.87 12.35
CA GLN A 327 3.59 16.84 12.51
C GLN A 327 4.59 16.42 13.60
N ALA A 328 4.10 15.89 14.71
CA ALA A 328 4.96 15.38 15.78
C ALA A 328 5.81 14.19 15.32
N ALA A 329 5.25 13.29 14.51
CA ALA A 329 5.97 12.18 13.90
C ALA A 329 7.04 12.68 12.91
N TRP A 330 6.70 13.65 12.08
CA TRP A 330 7.65 14.27 11.15
C TRP A 330 8.82 14.93 11.88
N ASP A 331 8.51 15.69 12.93
CA ASP A 331 9.54 16.38 13.74
C ASP A 331 10.43 15.40 14.50
N ALA A 332 9.92 14.23 14.87
CA ALA A 332 10.71 13.16 15.50
C ALA A 332 11.70 12.51 14.51
N GLY A 333 11.41 12.56 13.21
CA GLY A 333 12.25 11.95 12.16
C GLY A 333 12.29 10.42 12.21
N GLU A 334 11.33 9.80 12.88
CA GLU A 334 11.20 8.36 12.99
C GLU A 334 10.06 7.87 12.09
N GLU A 335 10.38 7.03 11.14
CA GLU A 335 9.42 6.52 10.14
C GLU A 335 8.27 5.75 10.81
N THR A 336 8.56 4.99 11.85
CA THR A 336 7.59 4.22 12.65
C THR A 336 6.73 5.08 13.59
N ALA A 337 6.99 6.40 13.69
CA ALA A 337 6.21 7.32 14.55
C ALA A 337 4.91 7.82 13.88
N TRP A 338 4.75 7.61 12.57
CA TRP A 338 3.58 8.10 11.84
C TRP A 338 2.33 7.29 12.18
N PRO A 339 1.19 7.95 12.46
CA PRO A 339 -0.09 7.25 12.55
C PRO A 339 -0.41 6.54 11.23
N GLU A 340 -0.94 5.33 11.29
CA GLU A 340 -1.36 4.58 10.09
C GLU A 340 -2.38 5.38 9.28
N GLU A 341 -3.37 5.98 9.96
CA GLU A 341 -4.36 6.83 9.33
C GLU A 341 -3.83 8.20 8.87
N SER A 342 -2.50 8.42 8.88
CA SER A 342 -1.87 9.71 8.52
C SER A 342 -2.36 10.28 7.18
N GLY A 343 -2.67 9.42 6.23
CA GLY A 343 -3.25 9.77 4.93
C GLY A 343 -4.69 10.30 4.99
N SER A 344 -5.38 10.17 6.11
CA SER A 344 -6.76 10.66 6.31
C SER A 344 -6.82 12.15 6.65
N PHE A 345 -5.69 12.84 6.85
CA PHE A 345 -5.67 14.31 6.95
C PHE A 345 -6.32 14.93 5.71
N LEU A 346 -7.17 15.95 5.91
CA LEU A 346 -7.95 16.53 4.82
C LEU A 346 -7.35 17.84 4.33
N GLN A 347 -7.13 17.90 3.02
CA GLN A 347 -6.90 19.13 2.26
C GLN A 347 -8.23 19.74 1.90
N TRP A 348 -8.37 21.06 1.92
CA TRP A 348 -9.64 21.74 1.75
C TRP A 348 -9.57 22.86 0.71
N SER A 349 -10.72 23.17 0.11
CA SER A 349 -10.99 24.44 -0.57
C SER A 349 -12.43 24.90 -0.38
N GLY A 350 -12.69 26.18 -0.66
CA GLY A 350 -14.01 26.81 -0.45
C GLY A 350 -14.25 27.26 1.00
N ILE A 351 -13.36 26.94 1.93
CA ILE A 351 -13.48 27.31 3.35
C ILE A 351 -12.24 28.05 3.85
N SER A 352 -12.42 28.81 4.93
CA SER A 352 -11.33 29.29 5.77
C SER A 352 -11.58 28.90 7.22
N VAL A 353 -10.53 28.37 7.86
CA VAL A 353 -10.60 27.84 9.23
C VAL A 353 -9.65 28.62 10.12
N THR A 354 -10.17 29.12 11.23
CA THR A 354 -9.36 29.62 12.34
C THR A 354 -9.41 28.59 13.46
N TRP A 355 -8.27 28.17 13.95
CA TRP A 355 -8.17 27.13 14.95
C TRP A 355 -7.04 27.39 15.95
N ASP A 356 -7.13 26.75 17.12
CA ASP A 356 -6.17 26.85 18.22
C ASP A 356 -5.46 25.49 18.40
N PRO A 357 -4.17 25.37 18.06
CA PRO A 357 -3.43 24.11 18.21
C PRO A 357 -3.28 23.63 19.67
N ASP A 358 -3.35 24.54 20.63
CA ASP A 358 -3.16 24.26 22.05
C ASP A 358 -4.47 23.84 22.75
N ALA A 359 -5.61 23.97 22.05
CA ALA A 359 -6.89 23.53 22.59
C ALA A 359 -7.00 21.99 22.63
N ALA A 360 -7.89 21.50 23.49
CA ALA A 360 -8.15 20.07 23.59
C ALA A 360 -8.77 19.51 22.30
N ASP A 361 -8.58 18.21 22.07
CA ASP A 361 -9.21 17.49 20.97
C ASP A 361 -10.72 17.71 20.97
N GLY A 362 -11.29 17.95 19.79
CA GLY A 362 -12.72 18.25 19.60
C GLY A 362 -13.10 19.68 20.00
N SER A 363 -12.13 20.58 20.26
CA SER A 363 -12.37 21.98 20.62
C SER A 363 -11.33 22.91 20.01
N ARG A 364 -10.66 22.49 18.92
CA ARG A 364 -9.60 23.26 18.26
C ARG A 364 -10.13 24.28 17.27
N VAL A 365 -11.26 24.01 16.66
CA VAL A 365 -11.87 24.89 15.66
C VAL A 365 -12.51 26.09 16.35
N VAL A 366 -12.03 27.30 16.04
CA VAL A 366 -12.53 28.57 16.60
C VAL A 366 -13.59 29.17 15.69
N GLU A 367 -13.36 29.24 14.39
CA GLU A 367 -14.29 29.76 13.40
C GLU A 367 -14.08 29.09 12.04
N VAL A 368 -15.16 28.75 11.38
CA VAL A 368 -15.16 28.30 10.00
C VAL A 368 -16.01 29.24 9.14
N ARG A 369 -15.50 29.58 7.96
CA ARG A 369 -16.23 30.39 6.98
C ARG A 369 -16.30 29.65 5.64
N VAL A 370 -17.48 29.60 5.07
CA VAL A 370 -17.73 29.17 3.69
C VAL A 370 -18.02 30.42 2.88
N GLY A 371 -17.08 30.83 2.06
CA GLY A 371 -17.12 32.14 1.41
C GLY A 371 -17.14 33.26 2.45
N LYS A 372 -18.24 34.05 2.49
CA LYS A 372 -18.43 35.17 3.45
C LYS A 372 -19.28 34.79 4.67
N ARG A 373 -19.83 33.59 4.72
CA ARG A 373 -20.72 33.14 5.80
C ARG A 373 -19.92 32.40 6.85
N VAL A 374 -20.18 32.73 8.11
CA VAL A 374 -19.73 31.89 9.22
C VAL A 374 -20.58 30.61 9.19
N LEU A 375 -19.93 29.46 9.31
CA LEU A 375 -20.61 28.19 9.37
C LEU A 375 -21.43 28.10 10.66
N ASP A 376 -22.70 27.76 10.53
CA ASP A 376 -23.61 27.51 11.66
C ASP A 376 -23.70 25.97 11.81
N PRO A 377 -23.45 25.42 13.00
CA PRO A 377 -23.47 23.97 13.25
C PRO A 377 -24.76 23.28 12.89
#